data_fb3f4d91f3e0c47ed067fcf150506442
#
_entry.id   fb3f4d91f3e0c47ed067fcf150506442
#
_cell.length_a   1.000
_cell.length_b   1.000
_cell.length_c   1.000
_cell.angle_alpha   90.00
_cell.angle_beta   90.00
_cell.angle_gamma   90.00
#
_symmetry.space_group_name_H-M   'P 1'
#
loop_
_entity.id
_entity.type
_entity.pdbx_description
1 polymer ?
#
loop_
_entity_poly.entity_id
_entity_poly.type
_entity_poly.pdbx_seq_one_letter_code
_entity_poly.pdbx_strand_id
1 'polypeptide(L)'
;MTLFNTSGIVMNLKKIRRLMKKYGLCCPIRQANPYRRMMKAMKTNNYASNKLNRNFKTSNPGEHLLTDITYIFYGKERKLCYCSTIKDDATNEILAKKYSPSLDVQFVLDTVLQLKNHLFIDFNRCLIHSDQGVHYTSIAFITLLSKLNIARSMSRRGNCWDNAPQESFFGHMKDELHLKECETYEAVCNELNDYFDYYNNDRCQWGLNKMTPVQYREYLLKQPGTELILYEKKNPLLHRFFDFLKNPDIPRDIILLP
;
A
#
# COMPACT_ATOMS: atom_id res chain seq x y z
N MET A 1 35.87 -0.90 2.67
CA MET A 1 36.33 -1.86 1.64
C MET A 1 36.64 -1.19 0.31
N THR A 2 35.76 -0.39 -0.26
CA THR A 2 35.93 0.25 -1.59
C THR A 2 37.18 1.13 -1.71
N LEU A 3 37.50 1.98 -0.71
CA LEU A 3 38.70 2.82 -0.71
C LEU A 3 40.03 2.02 -0.67
N PHE A 4 40.02 0.87 0.01
CA PHE A 4 41.19 -0.02 0.01
C PHE A 4 41.40 -0.63 -1.37
N ASN A 5 40.31 -1.10 -2.02
CA ASN A 5 40.41 -1.74 -3.33
C ASN A 5 40.80 -0.79 -4.47
N THR A 6 40.41 0.49 -4.38
CA THR A 6 40.68 1.49 -5.43
C THR A 6 41.93 2.31 -5.19
N SER A 7 42.35 2.53 -3.95
CA SER A 7 43.42 3.48 -3.62
C SER A 7 44.41 2.94 -2.57
N GLY A 8 44.29 1.69 -2.11
CA GLY A 8 45.13 1.10 -1.07
C GLY A 8 45.02 1.76 0.31
N ILE A 9 44.04 2.64 0.51
CA ILE A 9 43.92 3.45 1.72
C ILE A 9 43.03 2.75 2.75
N VAL A 10 43.59 2.41 3.91
CA VAL A 10 42.85 1.87 5.05
C VAL A 10 42.36 3.01 5.94
N MET A 11 41.05 3.23 6.06
CA MET A 11 40.49 4.23 6.96
C MET A 11 39.36 3.67 7.80
N ASN A 12 39.40 4.03 9.10
CA ASN A 12 38.31 3.74 10.02
C ASN A 12 37.08 4.63 9.68
N LEU A 13 35.90 4.06 9.80
CA LEU A 13 34.63 4.75 9.53
C LEU A 13 34.46 6.04 10.35
N LYS A 14 34.94 6.08 11.59
CA LYS A 14 34.94 7.29 12.45
C LYS A 14 35.78 8.41 11.81
N LYS A 15 36.96 8.07 11.25
CA LYS A 15 37.84 9.05 10.56
C LYS A 15 37.15 9.58 9.29
N ILE A 16 36.54 8.71 8.51
CA ILE A 16 35.80 9.12 7.29
C ILE A 16 34.67 10.08 7.65
N ARG A 17 33.83 9.79 8.63
CA ARG A 17 32.75 10.67 9.07
C ARG A 17 33.26 12.04 9.56
N ARG A 18 34.39 12.06 10.30
CA ARG A 18 35.03 13.29 10.75
C ARG A 18 35.51 14.14 9.58
N LEU A 19 36.15 13.53 8.57
CA LEU A 19 36.63 14.23 7.38
C LEU A 19 35.46 14.76 6.55
N MET A 20 34.42 13.97 6.33
CA MET A 20 33.20 14.41 5.64
C MET A 20 32.60 15.65 6.32
N LYS A 21 32.48 15.63 7.67
CA LYS A 21 31.98 16.78 8.43
C LYS A 21 32.90 18.00 8.28
N LYS A 22 34.24 17.80 8.36
CA LYS A 22 35.22 18.88 8.26
C LYS A 22 35.17 19.57 6.90
N TYR A 23 34.97 18.82 5.82
CA TYR A 23 34.98 19.33 4.46
C TYR A 23 33.57 19.57 3.87
N GLY A 24 32.51 19.51 4.69
CA GLY A 24 31.14 19.75 4.24
C GLY A 24 30.62 18.71 3.24
N LEU A 25 31.24 17.52 3.18
CA LEU A 25 30.85 16.47 2.24
C LEU A 25 29.59 15.75 2.75
N CYS A 26 28.51 15.89 1.99
CA CYS A 26 27.25 15.20 2.25
C CYS A 26 26.93 14.24 1.09
N CYS A 27 26.35 13.07 1.44
CA CYS A 27 25.82 12.17 0.42
C CYS A 27 24.55 12.77 -0.19
N PRO A 28 24.52 13.12 -1.49
CA PRO A 28 23.35 13.76 -2.10
C PRO A 28 22.14 12.83 -2.22
N ILE A 29 22.36 11.52 -2.14
CA ILE A 29 21.32 10.50 -2.37
C ILE A 29 20.47 10.23 -1.11
N ARG A 30 21.00 10.52 0.09
CA ARG A 30 20.29 10.26 1.37
C ARG A 30 20.20 11.53 2.21
N GLN A 31 19.19 12.34 1.95
CA GLN A 31 18.79 13.41 2.87
C GLN A 31 18.00 12.81 4.04
N ALA A 32 18.29 13.27 5.26
CA ALA A 32 17.50 12.89 6.44
C ALA A 32 16.06 13.40 6.27
N ASN A 33 15.08 12.51 6.39
CA ASN A 33 13.67 12.88 6.31
C ASN A 33 13.33 13.91 7.41
N PRO A 34 12.97 15.16 7.07
CA PRO A 34 12.70 16.22 8.05
C PRO A 34 11.52 15.88 8.98
N TYR A 35 10.59 15.06 8.51
CA TYR A 35 9.42 14.63 9.28
C TYR A 35 9.74 13.58 10.35
N ARG A 36 10.93 12.95 10.32
CA ARG A 36 11.32 11.92 11.29
C ARG A 36 11.31 12.43 12.75
N ARG A 37 11.59 13.72 12.97
CA ARG A 37 11.51 14.36 14.30
C ARG A 37 10.08 14.56 14.74
N MET A 38 9.20 15.00 13.83
CA MET A 38 7.78 15.24 14.09
C MET A 38 7.04 13.93 14.39
N MET A 39 7.28 12.88 13.59
CA MET A 39 6.75 11.54 13.84
C MET A 39 7.24 10.94 15.17
N LYS A 40 8.45 11.30 15.62
CA LYS A 40 8.98 10.84 16.91
C LYS A 40 8.29 11.52 18.10
N ALA A 41 7.81 12.75 17.93
CA ALA A 41 7.08 13.51 18.94
C ALA A 41 5.61 13.07 19.07
N MET A 42 5.00 12.57 17.98
CA MET A 42 3.61 12.11 17.93
C MET A 42 3.43 10.65 18.34
N LYS A 43 4.36 10.07 19.09
CA LYS A 43 4.26 8.67 19.51
C LYS A 43 2.99 8.40 20.30
N THR A 44 2.18 7.51 19.76
CA THR A 44 1.07 6.88 20.48
C THR A 44 1.51 5.50 20.99
N ASN A 45 0.95 5.03 22.10
CA ASN A 45 1.23 3.69 22.63
C ASN A 45 0.28 2.60 22.06
N ASN A 46 -0.46 2.90 21.00
CA ASN A 46 -1.49 2.06 20.43
C ASN A 46 -0.94 1.05 19.41
N TYR A 47 0.11 0.32 19.77
CA TYR A 47 0.71 -0.68 18.89
C TYR A 47 -0.07 -1.99 18.90
N ALA A 48 -0.18 -2.64 17.74
CA ALA A 48 -0.63 -4.02 17.62
C ALA A 48 0.58 -4.98 17.51
N SER A 49 0.41 -6.23 17.94
CA SER A 49 1.42 -7.27 17.73
C SER A 49 1.58 -7.59 16.24
N ASN A 50 2.78 -8.02 15.85
CA ASN A 50 3.02 -8.52 14.50
C ASN A 50 2.42 -9.93 14.35
N LYS A 51 1.20 -10.01 13.82
CA LYS A 51 0.50 -11.26 13.57
C LYS A 51 0.91 -11.89 12.24
N LEU A 52 1.24 -11.06 11.24
CA LEU A 52 1.66 -11.53 9.92
C LEU A 52 2.99 -12.28 9.98
N ASN A 53 3.91 -11.86 10.87
CA ASN A 53 5.20 -12.49 11.13
C ASN A 53 6.00 -12.89 9.87
N ARG A 54 5.95 -12.05 8.82
CA ARG A 54 6.56 -12.25 7.48
C ARG A 54 6.00 -13.44 6.70
N ASN A 55 4.85 -13.95 7.08
CA ASN A 55 4.20 -15.04 6.40
C ASN A 55 3.42 -14.52 5.18
N PHE A 56 4.17 -14.03 4.19
CA PHE A 56 3.64 -13.44 2.98
C PHE A 56 3.19 -14.52 1.99
N LYS A 57 2.16 -14.20 1.18
CA LYS A 57 1.65 -15.04 0.06
C LYS A 57 1.10 -16.41 0.48
N THR A 58 0.68 -16.57 1.71
CA THR A 58 0.10 -17.82 2.22
C THR A 58 -1.40 -17.74 2.42
N SER A 59 -1.97 -16.55 2.23
CA SER A 59 -3.39 -16.26 2.42
C SER A 59 -4.17 -16.42 1.12
N ASN A 60 -5.49 -16.49 1.27
CA ASN A 60 -6.41 -16.32 0.16
C ASN A 60 -6.55 -14.82 -0.20
N PRO A 61 -6.99 -14.49 -1.43
CA PRO A 61 -7.26 -13.10 -1.80
C PRO A 61 -8.17 -12.40 -0.80
N GLY A 62 -7.76 -11.21 -0.33
CA GLY A 62 -8.50 -10.40 0.62
C GLY A 62 -8.30 -10.75 2.10
N GLU A 63 -7.54 -11.80 2.45
CA GLU A 63 -7.29 -12.17 3.86
C GLU A 63 -6.16 -11.34 4.48
N HIS A 64 -5.03 -11.17 3.79
CA HIS A 64 -3.90 -10.36 4.29
C HIS A 64 -3.69 -9.14 3.40
N LEU A 65 -3.92 -7.98 3.97
CA LEU A 65 -3.77 -6.69 3.29
C LEU A 65 -2.60 -5.92 3.87
N LEU A 66 -1.76 -5.37 3.00
CA LEU A 66 -0.61 -4.55 3.36
C LEU A 66 -0.94 -3.09 3.06
N THR A 67 -0.75 -2.21 4.02
CA THR A 67 -0.97 -0.77 3.82
C THR A 67 0.26 0.05 4.19
N ASP A 68 0.50 1.09 3.42
CA ASP A 68 1.56 2.05 3.68
C ASP A 68 1.31 3.36 2.94
N ILE A 69 2.04 4.41 3.35
CA ILE A 69 2.00 5.73 2.74
C ILE A 69 3.34 6.03 2.09
N THR A 70 3.31 6.44 0.84
CA THR A 70 4.51 6.91 0.17
C THR A 70 4.44 8.40 -0.16
N TYR A 71 5.62 9.02 -0.21
CA TYR A 71 5.84 10.42 -0.56
C TYR A 71 6.20 10.50 -2.04
N ILE A 72 5.49 11.33 -2.78
CA ILE A 72 5.65 11.52 -4.22
C ILE A 72 6.05 12.96 -4.46
N PHE A 73 7.24 13.15 -5.02
CA PHE A 73 7.73 14.46 -5.43
C PHE A 73 7.50 14.64 -6.93
N TYR A 74 6.85 15.73 -7.32
CA TYR A 74 6.49 16.01 -8.70
C TYR A 74 6.86 17.42 -9.13
N GLY A 75 6.92 17.61 -10.46
CA GLY A 75 7.27 18.86 -11.08
C GLY A 75 8.72 19.30 -10.82
N LYS A 76 9.13 20.37 -11.48
CA LYS A 76 10.48 20.94 -11.36
C LYS A 76 10.77 21.48 -9.96
N GLU A 77 9.75 22.01 -9.30
CA GLU A 77 9.82 22.55 -7.94
C GLU A 77 9.78 21.48 -6.86
N ARG A 78 9.65 20.20 -7.21
CA ARG A 78 9.55 19.06 -6.28
C ARG A 78 8.40 19.23 -5.26
N LYS A 79 7.24 19.62 -5.73
CA LYS A 79 6.03 19.66 -4.92
C LYS A 79 5.75 18.26 -4.36
N LEU A 80 5.06 18.20 -3.22
CA LEU A 80 4.83 16.95 -2.49
C LEU A 80 3.37 16.53 -2.58
N CYS A 81 3.16 15.26 -2.91
CA CYS A 81 1.89 14.54 -2.82
C CYS A 81 2.10 13.28 -1.97
N TYR A 82 1.09 12.88 -1.22
CA TYR A 82 1.06 11.65 -0.46
C TYR A 82 0.15 10.64 -1.15
N CYS A 83 0.58 9.39 -1.17
CA CYS A 83 -0.22 8.29 -1.71
C CYS A 83 -0.33 7.21 -0.64
N SER A 84 -1.55 6.90 -0.22
CA SER A 84 -1.90 5.76 0.63
C SER A 84 -2.42 4.64 -0.25
N THR A 85 -1.94 3.42 -0.02
CA THR A 85 -2.39 2.23 -0.77
C THR A 85 -2.69 1.08 0.16
N ILE A 86 -3.59 0.21 -0.27
CA ILE A 86 -3.82 -1.10 0.32
C ILE A 86 -3.62 -2.14 -0.77
N LYS A 87 -2.65 -3.02 -0.56
CA LYS A 87 -2.28 -4.11 -1.46
C LYS A 87 -2.68 -5.45 -0.87
N ASP A 88 -3.27 -6.30 -1.67
CA ASP A 88 -3.48 -7.70 -1.30
C ASP A 88 -2.16 -8.47 -1.36
N ASP A 89 -1.84 -9.18 -0.30
CA ASP A 89 -0.59 -9.92 -0.18
C ASP A 89 -0.56 -11.17 -1.07
N ALA A 90 -1.70 -11.84 -1.23
CA ALA A 90 -1.79 -13.05 -2.05
C ALA A 90 -1.58 -12.77 -3.54
N THR A 91 -2.17 -11.69 -4.04
CA THR A 91 -2.26 -11.39 -5.48
C THR A 91 -1.39 -10.24 -5.94
N ASN A 92 -0.81 -9.48 -5.02
CA ASN A 92 -0.16 -8.18 -5.24
C ASN A 92 -1.10 -7.09 -5.79
N GLU A 93 -2.40 -7.32 -5.90
CA GLU A 93 -3.36 -6.33 -6.40
C GLU A 93 -3.45 -5.12 -5.48
N ILE A 94 -3.47 -3.93 -6.04
CA ILE A 94 -3.75 -2.70 -5.31
C ILE A 94 -5.27 -2.53 -5.25
N LEU A 95 -5.83 -2.83 -4.07
CA LEU A 95 -7.28 -2.83 -3.86
C LEU A 95 -7.84 -1.45 -3.55
N ALA A 96 -7.02 -0.59 -2.95
CA ALA A 96 -7.43 0.76 -2.59
C ALA A 96 -6.26 1.72 -2.72
N LYS A 97 -6.56 2.94 -3.16
CA LYS A 97 -5.58 4.02 -3.34
C LYS A 97 -6.23 5.36 -3.05
N LYS A 98 -5.49 6.26 -2.39
CA LYS A 98 -5.92 7.65 -2.17
C LYS A 98 -4.71 8.58 -2.23
N TYR A 99 -4.91 9.74 -2.80
CA TYR A 99 -3.89 10.79 -2.88
C TYR A 99 -4.30 11.98 -2.03
N SER A 100 -3.31 12.69 -1.47
CA SER A 100 -3.57 13.90 -0.70
C SER A 100 -2.39 14.87 -0.81
N PRO A 101 -2.64 16.18 -0.90
CA PRO A 101 -1.58 17.18 -0.75
C PRO A 101 -1.15 17.35 0.71
N SER A 102 -1.94 16.83 1.67
CA SER A 102 -1.66 16.87 3.11
C SER A 102 -1.56 15.48 3.72
N LEU A 103 -0.73 15.35 4.76
CA LEU A 103 -0.52 14.09 5.47
C LEU A 103 -1.46 14.05 6.71
N ASP A 104 -2.75 13.99 6.49
CA ASP A 104 -3.74 13.86 7.54
C ASP A 104 -4.23 12.40 7.70
N VAL A 105 -4.94 12.11 8.80
CA VAL A 105 -5.42 10.74 9.05
C VAL A 105 -6.58 10.39 8.12
N GLN A 106 -7.38 11.39 7.71
CA GLN A 106 -8.62 11.15 6.98
C GLN A 106 -8.36 10.43 5.64
N PHE A 107 -7.30 10.81 4.89
CA PHE A 107 -7.04 10.16 3.60
C PHE A 107 -6.68 8.67 3.74
N VAL A 108 -6.10 8.27 4.88
CA VAL A 108 -5.85 6.84 5.18
C VAL A 108 -7.15 6.12 5.52
N LEU A 109 -8.06 6.77 6.28
CA LEU A 109 -9.39 6.21 6.56
C LEU A 109 -10.19 6.03 5.27
N ASP A 110 -10.14 7.01 4.37
CA ASP A 110 -10.80 6.96 3.06
C ASP A 110 -10.25 5.80 2.21
N THR A 111 -8.92 5.51 2.30
CA THR A 111 -8.32 4.37 1.63
C THR A 111 -8.91 3.05 2.15
N VAL A 112 -9.05 2.90 3.47
CA VAL A 112 -9.65 1.69 4.07
C VAL A 112 -11.11 1.53 3.67
N LEU A 113 -11.88 2.62 3.60
CA LEU A 113 -13.30 2.57 3.23
C LEU A 113 -13.54 2.07 1.81
N GLN A 114 -12.58 2.25 0.88
CA GLN A 114 -12.67 1.72 -0.49
C GLN A 114 -12.71 0.19 -0.52
N LEU A 115 -12.20 -0.51 0.51
CA LEU A 115 -12.26 -1.97 0.57
C LEU A 115 -13.69 -2.52 0.53
N LYS A 116 -14.69 -1.72 0.92
CA LYS A 116 -16.11 -2.10 0.83
C LYS A 116 -16.59 -2.35 -0.60
N ASN A 117 -15.87 -1.85 -1.59
CA ASN A 117 -16.20 -2.05 -3.01
C ASN A 117 -15.79 -3.44 -3.53
N HIS A 118 -15.00 -4.19 -2.75
CA HIS A 118 -14.50 -5.50 -3.13
C HIS A 118 -15.30 -6.62 -2.46
N LEU A 119 -16.22 -7.24 -3.19
CA LEU A 119 -17.14 -8.26 -2.68
C LEU A 119 -16.47 -9.56 -2.25
N PHE A 120 -15.25 -9.82 -2.70
CA PHE A 120 -14.49 -11.01 -2.32
C PHE A 120 -13.77 -10.89 -0.97
N ILE A 121 -13.77 -9.71 -0.32
CA ILE A 121 -13.14 -9.50 0.98
C ILE A 121 -14.13 -9.86 2.09
N ASP A 122 -13.82 -10.90 2.87
CA ASP A 122 -14.50 -11.17 4.14
C ASP A 122 -13.79 -10.40 5.26
N PHE A 123 -14.38 -9.32 5.72
CA PHE A 123 -13.80 -8.48 6.77
C PHE A 123 -13.56 -9.21 8.10
N ASN A 124 -14.32 -10.29 8.41
CA ASN A 124 -14.11 -11.07 9.62
C ASN A 124 -12.84 -11.93 9.56
N ARG A 125 -12.34 -12.23 8.36
CA ARG A 125 -11.10 -12.97 8.11
C ARG A 125 -9.94 -12.05 7.69
N CYS A 126 -10.24 -10.78 7.45
CA CYS A 126 -9.28 -9.81 6.94
C CYS A 126 -8.32 -9.33 8.03
N LEU A 127 -7.03 -9.31 7.70
CA LEU A 127 -5.95 -8.76 8.52
C LEU A 127 -5.27 -7.61 7.75
N ILE A 128 -5.28 -6.40 8.29
CA ILE A 128 -4.48 -5.29 7.76
C ILE A 128 -3.15 -5.20 8.52
N HIS A 129 -2.05 -5.26 7.77
CA HIS A 129 -0.69 -5.06 8.26
C HIS A 129 -0.15 -3.70 7.83
N SER A 130 0.40 -2.95 8.77
CA SER A 130 0.99 -1.62 8.55
C SER A 130 2.32 -1.47 9.29
N ASP A 131 3.01 -0.37 9.03
CA ASP A 131 4.09 0.10 9.89
C ASP A 131 3.53 0.70 11.21
N GLN A 132 4.43 1.22 12.07
CA GLN A 132 4.08 1.90 13.31
C GLN A 132 3.88 3.42 13.11
N GLY A 133 3.49 3.86 11.93
CA GLY A 133 3.21 5.26 11.62
C GLY A 133 2.06 5.85 12.45
N VAL A 134 2.09 7.17 12.68
CA VAL A 134 1.10 7.88 13.50
C VAL A 134 -0.33 7.71 12.97
N HIS A 135 -0.50 7.57 11.65
CA HIS A 135 -1.79 7.37 11.01
C HIS A 135 -2.42 6.04 11.44
N TYR A 136 -1.62 4.96 11.43
CA TYR A 136 -2.03 3.61 11.76
C TYR A 136 -2.16 3.33 13.26
N THR A 137 -1.56 4.19 14.11
CA THR A 137 -1.70 4.15 15.57
C THR A 137 -2.75 5.12 16.10
N SER A 138 -3.38 5.90 15.23
CA SER A 138 -4.45 6.85 15.58
C SER A 138 -5.70 6.10 16.07
N ILE A 139 -6.41 6.72 17.04
CA ILE A 139 -7.68 6.18 17.55
C ILE A 139 -8.72 6.06 16.43
N ALA A 140 -8.74 7.02 15.49
CA ALA A 140 -9.68 6.99 14.37
C ALA A 140 -9.48 5.75 13.48
N PHE A 141 -8.23 5.42 13.13
CA PHE A 141 -7.91 4.23 12.34
C PHE A 141 -8.29 2.94 13.09
N ILE A 142 -7.94 2.85 14.37
CA ILE A 142 -8.27 1.70 15.22
C ILE A 142 -9.78 1.48 15.30
N THR A 143 -10.52 2.57 15.54
CA THR A 143 -11.98 2.52 15.63
C THR A 143 -12.63 2.11 14.32
N LEU A 144 -12.12 2.61 13.18
CA LEU A 144 -12.63 2.23 11.86
C LEU A 144 -12.43 0.73 11.60
N LEU A 145 -11.22 0.18 11.83
CA LEU A 145 -10.96 -1.24 11.64
C LEU A 145 -11.82 -2.11 12.55
N SER A 146 -11.99 -1.70 13.82
CA SER A 146 -12.87 -2.41 14.74
C SER A 146 -14.33 -2.42 14.27
N LYS A 147 -14.85 -1.29 13.76
CA LYS A 147 -16.21 -1.21 13.18
C LYS A 147 -16.39 -2.08 11.94
N LEU A 148 -15.32 -2.33 11.20
CA LEU A 148 -15.31 -3.18 10.01
C LEU A 148 -14.98 -4.65 10.33
N ASN A 149 -14.73 -5.00 11.59
CA ASN A 149 -14.26 -6.32 12.04
C ASN A 149 -12.93 -6.77 11.40
N ILE A 150 -12.08 -5.80 10.99
CA ILE A 150 -10.78 -6.07 10.39
C ILE A 150 -9.72 -6.21 11.50
N ALA A 151 -8.99 -7.30 11.50
CA ALA A 151 -7.88 -7.53 12.43
C ALA A 151 -6.68 -6.63 12.10
N ARG A 152 -5.91 -6.25 13.12
CA ARG A 152 -4.70 -5.43 12.98
C ARG A 152 -3.44 -6.24 13.20
N SER A 153 -2.42 -5.93 12.41
CA SER A 153 -1.04 -6.38 12.58
C SER A 153 -0.10 -5.21 12.28
N MET A 154 1.02 -5.13 12.99
CA MET A 154 1.98 -4.06 12.78
C MET A 154 3.41 -4.60 12.71
N SER A 155 4.22 -4.02 11.82
CA SER A 155 5.65 -4.30 11.73
C SER A 155 6.34 -4.02 13.06
N ARG A 156 7.37 -4.80 13.37
CA ARG A 156 8.23 -4.54 14.53
C ARG A 156 9.01 -3.24 14.30
N ARG A 157 9.25 -2.52 15.37
CA ARG A 157 9.92 -1.22 15.29
C ARG A 157 11.31 -1.33 14.66
N GLY A 158 11.54 -0.53 13.63
CA GLY A 158 12.82 -0.46 12.93
C GLY A 158 13.13 -1.67 12.04
N ASN A 159 12.15 -2.53 11.79
CA ASN A 159 12.29 -3.72 10.98
C ASN A 159 11.56 -3.55 9.64
N CYS A 160 12.28 -3.02 8.64
CA CYS A 160 11.75 -2.80 7.28
C CYS A 160 11.33 -4.10 6.58
N TRP A 161 11.94 -5.23 6.94
CA TRP A 161 11.60 -6.53 6.36
C TRP A 161 10.16 -6.98 6.63
N ASP A 162 9.53 -6.42 7.66
CA ASP A 162 8.16 -6.77 8.02
C ASP A 162 7.12 -6.14 7.08
N ASN A 163 7.50 -5.13 6.23
CA ASN A 163 6.66 -4.52 5.19
C ASN A 163 7.35 -4.48 3.82
N ALA A 164 8.32 -5.37 3.60
CA ALA A 164 9.14 -5.41 2.38
C ALA A 164 8.35 -5.48 1.06
N PRO A 165 7.21 -6.23 0.96
CA PRO A 165 6.44 -6.26 -0.28
C PRO A 165 5.83 -4.91 -0.66
N GLN A 166 5.49 -4.06 0.32
CA GLN A 166 4.95 -2.73 0.07
C GLN A 166 6.06 -1.74 -0.30
N GLU A 167 7.20 -1.82 0.39
CA GLU A 167 8.38 -1.00 0.07
C GLU A 167 8.90 -1.29 -1.35
N SER A 168 8.94 -2.58 -1.74
CA SER A 168 9.33 -3.00 -3.09
C SER A 168 8.37 -2.47 -4.14
N PHE A 169 7.06 -2.55 -3.90
CA PHE A 169 6.05 -1.99 -4.79
C PHE A 169 6.25 -0.48 -5.01
N PHE A 170 6.41 0.29 -3.94
CA PHE A 170 6.65 1.73 -4.06
C PHE A 170 7.96 2.09 -4.75
N GLY A 171 8.99 1.25 -4.62
CA GLY A 171 10.24 1.40 -5.36
C GLY A 171 9.98 1.34 -6.87
N HIS A 172 9.40 0.24 -7.34
CA HIS A 172 9.05 0.05 -8.76
C HIS A 172 8.11 1.13 -9.29
N MET A 173 7.06 1.47 -8.55
CA MET A 173 6.14 2.54 -8.91
C MET A 173 6.86 3.85 -9.17
N LYS A 174 7.78 4.26 -8.30
CA LYS A 174 8.51 5.52 -8.46
C LYS A 174 9.52 5.51 -9.60
N ASP A 175 10.05 4.35 -9.93
CA ASP A 175 10.99 4.19 -11.03
C ASP A 175 10.27 4.20 -12.40
N GLU A 176 9.03 3.73 -12.44
CA GLU A 176 8.22 3.60 -13.65
C GLU A 176 7.39 4.87 -13.98
N LEU A 177 7.18 5.77 -13.01
CA LEU A 177 6.38 7.00 -13.16
C LEU A 177 7.16 8.19 -13.71
N HIS A 178 6.53 9.01 -14.55
CA HIS A 178 7.10 10.23 -15.16
C HIS A 178 6.78 11.51 -14.37
N LEU A 179 6.88 11.45 -13.05
CA LEU A 179 6.45 12.50 -12.11
C LEU A 179 7.12 13.87 -12.29
N LYS A 180 8.28 13.95 -12.91
CA LYS A 180 8.99 15.23 -13.17
C LYS A 180 8.26 16.10 -14.19
N GLU A 181 7.48 15.48 -15.08
CA GLU A 181 6.73 16.12 -16.14
C GLU A 181 5.37 16.64 -15.66
N CYS A 182 4.89 16.14 -14.50
CA CYS A 182 3.64 16.57 -13.92
C CYS A 182 3.80 17.93 -13.23
N GLU A 183 3.22 18.99 -13.75
CA GLU A 183 3.31 20.35 -13.16
C GLU A 183 2.22 20.62 -12.11
N THR A 184 1.09 19.92 -12.20
CA THR A 184 -0.08 20.11 -11.31
C THR A 184 -0.36 18.87 -10.47
N TYR A 185 -1.06 19.06 -9.35
CA TYR A 185 -1.52 17.95 -8.50
C TYR A 185 -2.47 17.01 -9.27
N GLU A 186 -3.33 17.57 -10.10
CA GLU A 186 -4.27 16.79 -10.92
C GLU A 186 -3.52 15.90 -11.94
N ALA A 187 -2.50 16.44 -12.60
CA ALA A 187 -1.65 15.66 -13.52
C ALA A 187 -0.98 14.48 -12.80
N VAL A 188 -0.52 14.68 -11.55
CA VAL A 188 0.03 13.58 -10.73
C VAL A 188 -1.02 12.54 -10.41
N CYS A 189 -2.24 12.96 -10.04
CA CYS A 189 -3.31 12.03 -9.74
C CYS A 189 -3.68 11.18 -10.97
N ASN A 190 -3.70 11.78 -12.16
CA ASN A 190 -3.97 11.07 -13.40
C ASN A 190 -2.85 10.07 -13.73
N GLU A 191 -1.58 10.49 -13.69
CA GLU A 191 -0.41 9.62 -13.90
C GLU A 191 -0.42 8.43 -12.92
N LEU A 192 -0.75 8.67 -11.65
CA LEU A 192 -0.88 7.61 -10.66
C LEU A 192 -2.05 6.68 -10.95
N ASN A 193 -3.20 7.20 -11.39
CA ASN A 193 -4.35 6.37 -11.74
C ASN A 193 -4.02 5.46 -12.92
N ASP A 194 -3.43 6.00 -13.98
CA ASP A 194 -3.03 5.24 -15.16
C ASP A 194 -2.01 4.15 -14.80
N TYR A 195 -1.05 4.48 -13.92
CA TYR A 195 -0.08 3.51 -13.43
C TYR A 195 -0.74 2.37 -12.63
N PHE A 196 -1.65 2.68 -11.70
CA PHE A 196 -2.31 1.64 -10.90
C PHE A 196 -3.22 0.75 -11.75
N ASP A 197 -3.85 1.32 -12.76
CA ASP A 197 -4.68 0.55 -13.69
C ASP A 197 -3.81 -0.36 -14.56
N TYR A 198 -2.69 0.14 -15.10
CA TYR A 198 -1.67 -0.67 -15.77
C TYR A 198 -1.11 -1.77 -14.84
N TYR A 199 -0.72 -1.41 -13.62
CA TYR A 199 -0.14 -2.35 -12.66
C TYR A 199 -1.08 -3.53 -12.34
N ASN A 200 -2.35 -3.26 -12.14
CA ASN A 200 -3.34 -4.26 -11.80
C ASN A 200 -3.78 -5.13 -12.99
N ASN A 201 -3.94 -4.51 -14.19
CA ASN A 201 -4.60 -5.16 -15.32
C ASN A 201 -3.65 -5.60 -16.43
N ASP A 202 -2.48 -4.97 -16.59
CA ASP A 202 -1.60 -5.21 -17.74
C ASP A 202 -0.19 -5.68 -17.34
N ARG A 203 0.30 -5.31 -16.16
CA ARG A 203 1.64 -5.65 -15.71
C ARG A 203 1.72 -7.09 -15.21
N CYS A 204 2.16 -8.01 -16.07
CA CYS A 204 2.41 -9.40 -15.72
C CYS A 204 3.59 -9.52 -14.74
N GLN A 205 3.47 -10.41 -13.74
CA GLN A 205 4.48 -10.64 -12.70
C GLN A 205 4.93 -12.10 -12.68
N TRP A 206 6.24 -12.32 -12.62
CA TRP A 206 6.81 -13.67 -12.57
C TRP A 206 6.30 -14.48 -11.37
N GLY A 207 6.21 -13.85 -10.21
CA GLY A 207 5.74 -14.47 -8.96
C GLY A 207 4.23 -14.75 -8.93
N LEU A 208 3.49 -14.34 -9.95
CA LEU A 208 2.05 -14.57 -10.14
C LEU A 208 1.79 -15.46 -11.37
N ASN A 209 2.62 -16.46 -11.60
CA ASN A 209 2.51 -17.36 -12.77
C ASN A 209 2.48 -16.60 -14.11
N LYS A 210 3.19 -15.48 -14.21
CA LYS A 210 3.20 -14.56 -15.38
C LYS A 210 1.82 -13.93 -15.67
N MET A 211 0.93 -13.88 -14.69
CA MET A 211 -0.36 -13.22 -14.77
C MET A 211 -0.26 -11.80 -14.21
N THR A 212 -1.24 -10.97 -14.53
CA THR A 212 -1.46 -9.70 -13.83
C THR A 212 -2.06 -9.95 -12.44
N PRO A 213 -1.99 -8.99 -11.50
CA PRO A 213 -2.63 -9.10 -10.19
C PRO A 213 -4.10 -9.51 -10.25
N VAL A 214 -4.88 -8.87 -11.12
CA VAL A 214 -6.32 -9.17 -11.31
C VAL A 214 -6.53 -10.58 -11.88
N GLN A 215 -5.78 -10.98 -12.91
CA GLN A 215 -5.87 -12.33 -13.49
C GLN A 215 -5.50 -13.40 -12.46
N TYR A 216 -4.49 -13.13 -11.63
CA TYR A 216 -4.06 -14.07 -10.60
C TYR A 216 -5.09 -14.20 -9.48
N ARG A 217 -5.74 -13.09 -9.08
CA ARG A 217 -6.89 -13.16 -8.16
C ARG A 217 -7.99 -14.04 -8.72
N GLU A 218 -8.41 -13.82 -9.97
CA GLU A 218 -9.45 -14.64 -10.60
C GLU A 218 -9.07 -16.12 -10.71
N TYR A 219 -7.79 -16.38 -10.98
CA TYR A 219 -7.24 -17.74 -10.99
C TYR A 219 -7.37 -18.38 -9.61
N LEU A 220 -6.94 -17.70 -8.52
CA LEU A 220 -7.02 -18.24 -7.17
C LEU A 220 -8.48 -18.45 -6.72
N LEU A 221 -9.38 -17.54 -7.04
CA LEU A 221 -10.80 -17.64 -6.69
C LEU A 221 -11.52 -18.82 -7.38
N LYS A 222 -10.99 -19.32 -8.49
CA LYS A 222 -11.54 -20.48 -9.24
C LYS A 222 -10.97 -21.82 -8.76
N GLN A 223 -9.93 -21.85 -7.89
CA GLN A 223 -9.33 -23.09 -7.44
C GLN A 223 -10.26 -23.85 -6.49
N PRO A 224 -10.45 -25.18 -6.64
CA PRO A 224 -11.20 -25.98 -5.69
C PRO A 224 -10.47 -25.99 -4.34
N GLY A 225 -11.14 -25.62 -3.27
CA GLY A 225 -10.58 -25.50 -1.91
C GLY A 225 -10.29 -24.04 -1.48
N THR A 226 -10.33 -23.07 -2.35
CA THR A 226 -10.55 -21.70 -1.95
C THR A 226 -12.01 -21.64 -1.51
N GLU A 227 -12.26 -21.73 -0.21
CA GLU A 227 -13.59 -21.41 0.33
C GLU A 227 -13.84 -19.93 0.07
N LEU A 228 -14.30 -19.63 -1.13
CA LEU A 228 -15.15 -18.49 -1.36
C LEU A 228 -16.33 -18.71 -0.41
N ILE A 229 -16.21 -18.13 0.76
CA ILE A 229 -17.40 -17.72 1.47
C ILE A 229 -17.96 -16.60 0.59
N LEU A 230 -18.58 -17.03 -0.51
CA LEU A 230 -19.42 -16.17 -1.30
C LEU A 230 -20.36 -15.55 -0.29
N TYR A 231 -20.21 -14.28 -0.07
CA TYR A 231 -21.14 -13.46 0.73
C TYR A 231 -22.58 -13.65 0.23
N GLU A 232 -22.75 -14.20 -0.98
CA GLU A 232 -23.97 -14.64 -1.61
C GLU A 232 -24.78 -15.64 -0.77
N LYS A 233 -24.16 -16.56 -0.03
CA LYS A 233 -24.89 -17.55 0.76
C LYS A 233 -25.38 -17.06 2.12
N LYS A 234 -24.85 -15.94 2.64
CA LYS A 234 -25.24 -15.42 3.96
C LYS A 234 -26.12 -14.17 3.94
N ASN A 235 -26.38 -13.56 2.79
CA ASN A 235 -27.23 -12.39 2.72
C ASN A 235 -28.31 -12.54 1.62
N PRO A 236 -29.52 -13.02 2.00
CA PRO A 236 -30.64 -13.20 1.04
C PRO A 236 -31.04 -11.93 0.28
N LEU A 237 -30.76 -10.74 0.84
CA LEU A 237 -31.04 -9.44 0.20
C LEU A 237 -30.06 -9.14 -0.93
N LEU A 238 -28.78 -9.52 -0.78
CA LEU A 238 -27.77 -9.39 -1.83
C LEU A 238 -28.03 -10.37 -2.98
N HIS A 239 -28.44 -11.58 -2.68
CA HIS A 239 -28.83 -12.56 -3.72
C HIS A 239 -29.96 -12.01 -4.60
N ARG A 240 -31.02 -11.46 -3.97
CA ARG A 240 -32.11 -10.80 -4.70
C ARG A 240 -31.67 -9.59 -5.51
N PHE A 241 -30.70 -8.81 -5.01
CA PHE A 241 -30.15 -7.65 -5.72
C PHE A 241 -29.33 -8.08 -6.94
N PHE A 242 -28.51 -9.13 -6.84
CA PHE A 242 -27.76 -9.67 -7.98
C PHE A 242 -28.65 -10.37 -8.99
N ASP A 243 -29.69 -11.08 -8.55
CA ASP A 243 -30.69 -11.66 -9.45
C ASP A 243 -31.49 -10.57 -10.18
N PHE A 244 -31.76 -9.45 -9.51
CA PHE A 244 -32.34 -8.26 -10.12
C PHE A 244 -31.42 -7.67 -11.18
N LEU A 245 -30.09 -7.53 -10.92
CA LEU A 245 -29.12 -7.02 -11.90
C LEU A 245 -28.87 -7.96 -13.09
N LYS A 246 -29.11 -9.25 -12.94
CA LYS A 246 -29.00 -10.26 -14.02
C LYS A 246 -30.24 -10.33 -14.91
N ASN A 247 -31.31 -9.65 -14.55
CA ASN A 247 -32.53 -9.64 -15.35
C ASN A 247 -32.31 -8.81 -16.61
N PRO A 248 -32.42 -9.41 -17.83
CA PRO A 248 -32.17 -8.72 -19.10
C PRO A 248 -33.17 -7.60 -19.40
N ASP A 249 -34.32 -7.55 -18.69
CA ASP A 249 -35.40 -6.58 -18.91
C ASP A 249 -35.20 -5.27 -18.13
N ILE A 250 -34.13 -5.12 -17.36
CA ILE A 250 -33.86 -3.88 -16.62
C ILE A 250 -33.08 -2.90 -17.49
N PRO A 251 -33.61 -1.68 -17.70
CA PRO A 251 -32.92 -0.63 -18.43
C PRO A 251 -31.55 -0.32 -17.76
N ARG A 252 -30.49 -0.31 -18.56
CA ARG A 252 -29.09 -0.08 -18.05
C ARG A 252 -28.90 1.28 -17.41
N ASP A 253 -29.81 2.21 -17.60
CA ASP A 253 -29.76 3.58 -17.07
C ASP A 253 -30.07 3.67 -15.56
N ILE A 254 -30.54 2.59 -14.92
CA ILE A 254 -30.83 2.53 -13.49
C ILE A 254 -29.57 2.14 -12.68
N ILE A 255 -28.50 1.68 -13.32
CA ILE A 255 -27.27 1.20 -12.67
C ILE A 255 -26.28 2.35 -12.35
N LEU A 256 -26.56 3.55 -12.86
CA LEU A 256 -25.72 4.75 -12.66
C LEU A 256 -26.46 5.78 -11.79
N LEU A 257 -26.64 5.48 -10.50
CA LEU A 257 -26.92 6.53 -9.50
C LEU A 257 -25.71 6.69 -8.60
N PRO A 258 -25.36 7.97 -8.29
CA PRO A 258 -24.07 8.42 -7.75
C PRO A 258 -23.71 7.87 -6.38
#